data_db040b452af1dbba5d507b16351629f5
#
_entry.id   db040b452af1dbba5d507b16351629f5
#
_cell.length_a   1.000
_cell.length_b   1.000
_cell.length_c   1.000
_cell.angle_alpha   90.00
_cell.angle_beta   90.00
_cell.angle_gamma   90.00
#
_symmetry.space_group_name_H-M   'P 1'
#
loop_
_entity.id
_entity.type
_entity.pdbx_description
1 polymer ?
#
loop_
_entity_poly.entity_id
_entity_poly.type
_entity_poly.pdbx_seq_one_letter_code
_entity_poly.pdbx_strand_id
1 'polypeptide(L)'
;MKMTKSVAAMLALLTIGSVSHAETIYITGSTAFRKSTILGIQALLGTTPAGNNTPTAQSNGTLTSANAVNWIGKTYNGHTVNIQVSFYGSVGGIQTVSNSISWPFLKTNLSGTQSLDPTNASDPNAVLAVPQITLSDTYQSSTPFTTNTLANDIIVGVVPFQWVASYGTPAGLSFSPLIANALFTAGNTPLALLTGSTSDRTTLGNVNIGGSVVPNKPKQLFAIGRDADSGTRLTAFAESGIGVNTTVVQYQATTSGTTIASHVYFPAATINGVDYDTGNTGYNSGGTVAGLMRYSSSATIGGYYVTYLGKSDATTALSTGSTGVGNAVALKWNGVDYWNGTSFNDTAVTEGQYTFWGYEHVIYGTLSGDAAVFAPALAAAIKGTDAASGTASQSGINYYAMKVTRPGDGAQIAPAY
;
A
#
# COMPACT_ATOMS: atom_id res chain seq x y z
N MET A 1 -49.21 -67.78 35.55
CA MET A 1 -49.17 -67.20 34.21
C MET A 1 -48.87 -65.72 34.36
N LYS A 2 -47.59 -65.33 34.23
CA LYS A 2 -47.17 -63.92 34.32
C LYS A 2 -46.63 -63.49 32.96
N MET A 3 -47.31 -62.56 32.31
CA MET A 3 -46.88 -61.92 31.07
C MET A 3 -45.90 -60.82 31.41
N THR A 4 -44.65 -60.96 30.94
CA THR A 4 -43.66 -59.93 30.95
C THR A 4 -43.81 -59.08 29.68
N LYS A 5 -44.09 -57.77 29.87
CA LYS A 5 -44.13 -56.78 28.79
C LYS A 5 -42.74 -56.24 28.59
N SER A 6 -42.09 -56.52 27.44
CA SER A 6 -40.86 -55.88 27.00
C SER A 6 -41.18 -54.52 26.41
N VAL A 7 -40.70 -53.49 27.06
CA VAL A 7 -40.70 -52.11 26.49
C VAL A 7 -39.39 -51.92 25.74
N ALA A 8 -39.49 -51.91 24.42
CA ALA A 8 -38.38 -51.50 23.57
C ALA A 8 -38.26 -49.95 23.57
N ALA A 9 -37.25 -49.40 24.24
CA ALA A 9 -36.95 -48.00 24.18
C ALA A 9 -36.17 -47.70 22.86
N MET A 10 -36.87 -47.06 21.93
CA MET A 10 -36.27 -46.57 20.68
C MET A 10 -35.52 -45.28 20.99
N LEU A 11 -34.18 -45.35 21.12
CA LEU A 11 -33.32 -44.18 21.27
C LEU A 11 -33.14 -43.54 19.90
N ALA A 12 -33.96 -42.52 19.59
CA ALA A 12 -33.76 -41.68 18.42
C ALA A 12 -32.54 -40.77 18.69
N LEU A 13 -31.38 -41.10 18.11
CA LEU A 13 -30.25 -40.19 18.03
C LEU A 13 -30.66 -39.04 17.12
N LEU A 14 -31.08 -37.93 17.72
CA LEU A 14 -31.13 -36.64 17.03
C LEU A 14 -29.67 -36.22 16.78
N THR A 15 -29.13 -36.52 15.61
CA THR A 15 -27.97 -35.83 15.09
C THR A 15 -28.41 -34.39 14.80
N ILE A 16 -28.23 -33.52 15.79
CA ILE A 16 -28.25 -32.09 15.54
C ILE A 16 -27.05 -31.82 14.64
N GLY A 17 -27.29 -31.84 13.33
CA GLY A 17 -26.33 -31.30 12.38
C GLY A 17 -26.11 -29.84 12.76
N SER A 18 -24.98 -29.57 13.38
CA SER A 18 -24.53 -28.18 13.55
C SER A 18 -24.50 -27.56 12.15
N VAL A 19 -25.40 -26.63 11.90
CA VAL A 19 -25.30 -25.77 10.71
C VAL A 19 -24.00 -25.00 10.89
N SER A 20 -22.94 -25.49 10.28
CA SER A 20 -21.66 -24.79 10.25
C SER A 20 -21.90 -23.53 9.45
N HIS A 21 -22.07 -22.40 10.15
CA HIS A 21 -22.02 -21.11 9.52
C HIS A 21 -20.61 -20.91 8.96
N ALA A 22 -20.52 -20.50 7.69
CA ALA A 22 -19.23 -20.16 7.09
C ALA A 22 -18.54 -19.07 7.92
N GLU A 23 -17.33 -19.34 8.40
CA GLU A 23 -16.51 -18.34 9.06
C GLU A 23 -16.13 -17.27 8.03
N THR A 24 -16.13 -16.00 8.44
CA THR A 24 -15.67 -14.89 7.59
C THR A 24 -14.33 -14.39 8.08
N ILE A 25 -13.34 -14.44 7.18
CA ILE A 25 -11.97 -13.97 7.40
C ILE A 25 -11.84 -12.58 6.77
N TYR A 26 -11.56 -11.58 7.59
CA TYR A 26 -11.42 -10.18 7.17
C TYR A 26 -9.95 -9.79 7.12
N ILE A 27 -9.51 -9.30 5.95
CA ILE A 27 -8.11 -8.95 5.65
C ILE A 27 -8.05 -7.51 5.17
N THR A 28 -7.09 -6.73 5.67
CA THR A 28 -6.89 -5.32 5.27
C THR A 28 -5.42 -5.01 5.04
N GLY A 29 -5.08 -3.74 4.82
CA GLY A 29 -3.70 -3.25 4.84
C GLY A 29 -3.14 -2.77 3.51
N SER A 30 -1.89 -3.13 3.24
CA SER A 30 -1.03 -2.61 2.18
C SER A 30 -1.65 -2.64 0.79
N THR A 31 -1.72 -1.48 0.13
CA THR A 31 -2.09 -1.39 -1.28
C THR A 31 -0.92 -1.76 -2.21
N ALA A 32 0.31 -1.71 -1.74
CA ALA A 32 1.50 -2.00 -2.53
C ALA A 32 1.60 -3.50 -2.89
N PHE A 33 1.09 -4.38 -2.02
CA PHE A 33 1.17 -5.83 -2.19
C PHE A 33 -0.16 -6.50 -2.57
N ARG A 34 -1.18 -5.73 -2.98
CA ARG A 34 -2.52 -6.23 -3.37
C ARG A 34 -2.47 -7.41 -4.32
N LYS A 35 -1.73 -7.28 -5.43
CA LYS A 35 -1.65 -8.34 -6.45
C LYS A 35 -1.12 -9.64 -5.87
N SER A 36 -0.03 -9.58 -5.11
CA SER A 36 0.56 -10.77 -4.47
C SER A 36 -0.41 -11.41 -3.48
N THR A 37 -1.10 -10.61 -2.67
CA THR A 37 -2.09 -11.10 -1.69
C THR A 37 -3.27 -11.77 -2.37
N ILE A 38 -3.87 -11.12 -3.38
CA ILE A 38 -5.00 -11.68 -4.13
C ILE A 38 -4.63 -13.02 -4.77
N LEU A 39 -3.46 -13.10 -5.40
CA LEU A 39 -2.96 -14.33 -6.02
C LEU A 39 -2.64 -15.40 -4.96
N GLY A 40 -2.12 -15.02 -3.80
CA GLY A 40 -1.91 -15.92 -2.66
C GLY A 40 -3.22 -16.52 -2.16
N ILE A 41 -4.27 -15.72 -2.00
CA ILE A 41 -5.61 -16.20 -1.63
C ILE A 41 -6.15 -17.16 -2.69
N GLN A 42 -6.03 -16.80 -3.97
CA GLN A 42 -6.47 -17.68 -5.07
C GLN A 42 -5.72 -19.02 -5.09
N ALA A 43 -4.42 -19.00 -4.80
CA ALA A 43 -3.60 -20.22 -4.70
C ALA A 43 -4.06 -21.11 -3.55
N LEU A 44 -4.37 -20.54 -2.37
CA LEU A 44 -4.87 -21.28 -1.21
C LEU A 44 -6.25 -21.89 -1.44
N LEU A 45 -7.14 -21.16 -2.09
CA LEU A 45 -8.48 -21.66 -2.41
C LEU A 45 -8.43 -22.76 -3.48
N GLY A 46 -7.45 -22.73 -4.38
CA GLY A 46 -7.33 -23.68 -5.46
C GLY A 46 -8.51 -23.65 -6.43
N THR A 47 -8.48 -24.51 -7.43
CA THR A 47 -9.51 -24.58 -8.50
C THR A 47 -10.58 -25.65 -8.23
N THR A 48 -10.47 -26.41 -7.15
CA THR A 48 -11.38 -27.48 -6.79
C THR A 48 -12.09 -27.16 -5.46
N PRO A 49 -13.44 -27.11 -5.43
CA PRO A 49 -14.37 -27.28 -6.56
C PRO A 49 -14.21 -26.20 -7.63
N ALA A 50 -14.74 -26.44 -8.84
CA ALA A 50 -14.64 -25.51 -9.95
C ALA A 50 -15.09 -24.09 -9.54
N GLY A 51 -14.28 -23.08 -9.85
CA GLY A 51 -14.51 -21.68 -9.49
C GLY A 51 -14.26 -21.34 -8.00
N ASN A 52 -13.65 -22.24 -7.22
CA ASN A 52 -13.36 -21.99 -5.81
C ASN A 52 -12.46 -20.74 -5.62
N ASN A 53 -11.47 -20.55 -6.47
CA ASN A 53 -10.58 -19.38 -6.44
C ASN A 53 -11.12 -18.13 -7.18
N THR A 54 -12.31 -18.23 -7.80
CA THR A 54 -12.94 -17.10 -8.48
C THR A 54 -13.59 -16.18 -7.46
N PRO A 55 -13.32 -14.87 -7.43
CA PRO A 55 -13.97 -13.95 -6.53
C PRO A 55 -15.46 -13.83 -6.84
N THR A 56 -16.26 -13.60 -5.81
CA THR A 56 -17.71 -13.35 -5.92
C THR A 56 -17.99 -11.91 -6.30
N ALA A 57 -17.27 -10.98 -5.68
CA ALA A 57 -17.34 -9.54 -5.97
C ALA A 57 -15.96 -8.88 -5.83
N GLN A 58 -15.76 -7.77 -6.53
CA GLN A 58 -14.57 -6.95 -6.40
C GLN A 58 -14.92 -5.47 -6.59
N SER A 59 -14.07 -4.58 -6.06
CA SER A 59 -14.17 -3.15 -6.36
C SER A 59 -13.66 -2.86 -7.78
N ASN A 60 -13.81 -1.60 -8.21
CA ASN A 60 -13.44 -1.13 -9.55
C ASN A 60 -12.04 -1.57 -10.00
N GLY A 61 -11.87 -1.71 -11.31
CA GLY A 61 -10.61 -2.09 -11.94
C GLY A 61 -10.49 -3.59 -12.25
N THR A 62 -9.28 -4.04 -12.56
CA THR A 62 -8.97 -5.46 -12.70
C THR A 62 -8.85 -6.11 -11.33
N LEU A 63 -9.09 -7.42 -11.24
CA LEU A 63 -9.03 -8.15 -9.97
C LEU A 63 -7.74 -7.83 -9.16
N THR A 64 -6.59 -7.91 -9.82
CA THR A 64 -5.29 -7.72 -9.17
C THR A 64 -4.95 -6.27 -8.80
N SER A 65 -5.81 -5.31 -9.19
CA SER A 65 -5.72 -3.89 -8.81
C SER A 65 -6.89 -3.43 -7.94
N ALA A 66 -7.86 -4.31 -7.67
CA ALA A 66 -9.03 -3.98 -6.87
C ALA A 66 -8.66 -3.68 -5.41
N ASN A 67 -9.26 -2.64 -4.83
CA ASN A 67 -9.07 -2.29 -3.42
C ASN A 67 -9.87 -3.18 -2.48
N ALA A 68 -10.98 -3.75 -2.95
CA ALA A 68 -11.77 -4.69 -2.16
C ALA A 68 -12.17 -5.91 -3.00
N VAL A 69 -12.12 -7.10 -2.42
CA VAL A 69 -12.43 -8.38 -3.09
C VAL A 69 -13.09 -9.32 -2.10
N ASN A 70 -14.11 -10.02 -2.56
CA ASN A 70 -14.84 -11.05 -1.81
C ASN A 70 -14.72 -12.41 -2.48
N TRP A 71 -14.48 -13.44 -1.69
CA TRP A 71 -14.67 -14.86 -2.00
C TRP A 71 -15.67 -15.44 -1.00
N ILE A 72 -16.93 -15.60 -1.42
CA ILE A 72 -18.03 -16.01 -0.54
C ILE A 72 -18.42 -17.45 -0.81
N GLY A 73 -18.62 -18.23 0.28
CA GLY A 73 -19.03 -19.64 0.22
C GLY A 73 -17.97 -20.54 -0.43
N LYS A 74 -16.68 -20.25 -0.20
CA LYS A 74 -15.57 -21.03 -0.76
C LYS A 74 -15.18 -22.18 0.16
N THR A 75 -14.56 -23.19 -0.43
CA THR A 75 -14.02 -24.32 0.34
C THR A 75 -12.56 -24.06 0.67
N TYR A 76 -12.21 -24.10 1.93
CA TYR A 76 -10.84 -24.04 2.42
C TYR A 76 -10.67 -25.07 3.55
N ASN A 77 -9.65 -25.92 3.43
CA ASN A 77 -9.34 -26.96 4.42
C ASN A 77 -10.55 -27.83 4.84
N GLY A 78 -11.47 -28.12 3.88
CA GLY A 78 -12.67 -28.91 4.11
C GLY A 78 -13.85 -28.13 4.71
N HIS A 79 -13.69 -26.88 5.04
CA HIS A 79 -14.72 -26.00 5.59
C HIS A 79 -15.25 -25.02 4.54
N THR A 80 -16.47 -24.51 4.76
CA THR A 80 -16.98 -23.37 3.99
C THR A 80 -16.56 -22.08 4.66
N VAL A 81 -15.86 -21.21 3.91
CA VAL A 81 -15.36 -19.92 4.40
C VAL A 81 -15.80 -18.76 3.51
N ASN A 82 -15.86 -17.59 4.08
CA ASN A 82 -15.91 -16.33 3.36
C ASN A 82 -14.57 -15.59 3.58
N ILE A 83 -13.99 -15.09 2.51
CA ILE A 83 -12.78 -14.26 2.62
C ILE A 83 -13.12 -12.88 2.05
N GLN A 84 -12.93 -11.85 2.84
CA GLN A 84 -13.18 -10.46 2.45
C GLN A 84 -11.92 -9.63 2.66
N VAL A 85 -11.51 -8.95 1.60
CA VAL A 85 -10.30 -8.12 1.61
C VAL A 85 -10.68 -6.68 1.33
N SER A 86 -10.08 -5.73 2.07
CA SER A 86 -10.22 -4.29 1.85
C SER A 86 -8.89 -3.60 2.07
N PHE A 87 -8.15 -3.33 0.98
CA PHE A 87 -6.84 -2.70 1.03
C PHE A 87 -6.97 -1.17 1.10
N TYR A 88 -6.38 -0.56 2.13
CA TYR A 88 -6.47 0.88 2.31
C TYR A 88 -5.17 1.55 2.78
N GLY A 89 -4.21 0.78 3.21
CA GLY A 89 -2.92 1.25 3.69
C GLY A 89 -2.43 0.43 4.86
N SER A 90 -1.12 0.34 4.98
CA SER A 90 -0.47 -0.52 5.97
C SER A 90 -0.68 -0.03 7.39
N VAL A 91 -0.57 1.28 7.60
CA VAL A 91 -0.69 1.90 8.93
C VAL A 91 -2.12 1.83 9.45
N GLY A 92 -3.10 2.18 8.59
CA GLY A 92 -4.52 2.01 8.92
C GLY A 92 -4.88 0.55 9.15
N GLY A 93 -4.29 -0.38 8.40
CA GLY A 93 -4.44 -1.81 8.61
C GLY A 93 -3.91 -2.28 9.96
N ILE A 94 -2.70 -1.87 10.35
CA ILE A 94 -2.13 -2.16 11.66
C ILE A 94 -3.03 -1.60 12.77
N GLN A 95 -3.47 -0.33 12.63
CA GLN A 95 -4.34 0.30 13.61
C GLN A 95 -5.65 -0.47 13.82
N THR A 96 -6.32 -0.83 12.71
CA THR A 96 -7.63 -1.50 12.78
C THR A 96 -7.54 -2.88 13.42
N VAL A 97 -6.49 -3.65 13.12
CA VAL A 97 -6.28 -4.97 13.74
C VAL A 97 -5.84 -4.85 15.19
N SER A 98 -4.86 -3.99 15.50
CA SER A 98 -4.32 -3.87 16.87
C SER A 98 -5.32 -3.29 17.87
N ASN A 99 -6.18 -2.37 17.42
CA ASN A 99 -7.15 -1.68 18.27
C ASN A 99 -8.59 -2.20 18.07
N SER A 100 -8.80 -3.26 17.30
CA SER A 100 -10.11 -3.86 17.03
C SER A 100 -11.13 -2.84 16.48
N ILE A 101 -10.69 -2.00 15.53
CA ILE A 101 -11.54 -0.98 14.91
C ILE A 101 -12.22 -1.56 13.67
N SER A 102 -13.53 -1.35 13.54
CA SER A 102 -14.30 -1.78 12.37
C SER A 102 -13.88 -1.04 11.11
N TRP A 103 -13.82 -1.77 10.00
CA TRP A 103 -13.42 -1.31 8.69
C TRP A 103 -14.44 -1.68 7.62
N PRO A 104 -14.64 -0.88 6.55
CA PRO A 104 -15.57 -1.21 5.47
C PRO A 104 -15.05 -2.33 4.56
N PHE A 105 -15.88 -3.35 4.36
CA PHE A 105 -15.71 -4.44 3.40
C PHE A 105 -16.91 -4.51 2.46
N LEU A 106 -16.75 -5.08 1.27
CA LEU A 106 -17.90 -5.35 0.40
C LEU A 106 -18.90 -6.32 1.07
N LYS A 107 -20.19 -6.05 1.01
CA LYS A 107 -21.22 -6.94 1.52
C LYS A 107 -21.17 -8.33 0.86
N THR A 108 -21.52 -9.37 1.60
CA THR A 108 -21.45 -10.77 1.14
C THR A 108 -22.46 -11.12 0.05
N ASN A 109 -23.55 -10.37 -0.06
CA ASN A 109 -24.60 -10.58 -1.07
C ASN A 109 -24.33 -9.90 -2.42
N LEU A 110 -23.17 -9.23 -2.57
CA LEU A 110 -22.79 -8.58 -3.81
C LEU A 110 -22.10 -9.56 -4.78
N SER A 111 -22.17 -9.25 -6.06
CA SER A 111 -21.50 -10.00 -7.13
C SER A 111 -20.94 -9.07 -8.21
N GLY A 112 -19.92 -9.54 -8.93
CA GLY A 112 -19.29 -8.78 -10.01
C GLY A 112 -18.52 -7.55 -9.53
N THR A 113 -18.43 -6.52 -10.37
CA THR A 113 -17.73 -5.28 -10.05
C THR A 113 -18.67 -4.32 -9.34
N GLN A 114 -18.22 -3.79 -8.20
CA GLN A 114 -18.97 -2.92 -7.31
C GLN A 114 -18.21 -1.62 -7.06
N SER A 115 -18.92 -0.58 -6.59
CA SER A 115 -18.28 0.59 -5.99
C SER A 115 -18.14 0.36 -4.49
N LEU A 116 -17.02 0.72 -3.92
CA LEU A 116 -16.82 0.81 -2.47
C LEU A 116 -15.96 2.03 -2.18
N ASP A 117 -16.47 2.93 -1.35
CA ASP A 117 -15.71 4.01 -0.75
C ASP A 117 -15.25 3.59 0.65
N PRO A 118 -13.98 3.19 0.83
CA PRO A 118 -13.49 2.71 2.12
C PRO A 118 -13.41 3.81 3.19
N THR A 119 -13.54 5.08 2.79
CA THR A 119 -13.58 6.22 3.73
C THR A 119 -15.00 6.53 4.22
N ASN A 120 -16.01 5.92 3.60
CA ASN A 120 -17.41 6.15 3.92
C ASN A 120 -18.03 4.93 4.60
N ALA A 121 -18.10 4.95 5.92
CA ALA A 121 -18.73 3.90 6.71
C ALA A 121 -20.24 3.67 6.38
N SER A 122 -20.88 4.63 5.69
CA SER A 122 -22.27 4.55 5.24
C SER A 122 -22.41 4.17 3.78
N ASP A 123 -21.34 3.75 3.10
CA ASP A 123 -21.40 3.26 1.72
C ASP A 123 -22.42 2.12 1.62
N PRO A 124 -23.40 2.17 0.69
CA PRO A 124 -24.47 1.18 0.56
C PRO A 124 -23.96 -0.24 0.28
N ASN A 125 -22.76 -0.37 -0.29
CA ASN A 125 -22.10 -1.65 -0.58
C ASN A 125 -21.20 -2.14 0.57
N ALA A 126 -21.00 -1.33 1.61
CA ALA A 126 -20.14 -1.68 2.74
C ALA A 126 -20.85 -2.48 3.83
N VAL A 127 -20.11 -3.40 4.43
CA VAL A 127 -20.34 -3.96 5.76
C VAL A 127 -19.15 -3.58 6.65
N LEU A 128 -19.42 -3.14 7.87
CA LEU A 128 -18.38 -2.83 8.84
C LEU A 128 -18.01 -4.09 9.62
N ALA A 129 -16.74 -4.45 9.64
CA ALA A 129 -16.22 -5.57 10.41
C ALA A 129 -14.81 -5.27 10.93
N VAL A 130 -14.43 -5.87 12.04
CA VAL A 130 -13.07 -5.80 12.57
C VAL A 130 -12.18 -6.74 11.78
N PRO A 131 -11.13 -6.26 11.09
CA PRO A 131 -10.22 -7.12 10.38
C PRO A 131 -9.36 -7.95 11.36
N GLN A 132 -9.01 -9.16 10.94
CA GLN A 132 -8.23 -10.11 11.72
C GLN A 132 -6.77 -10.16 11.29
N ILE A 133 -6.50 -9.85 10.02
CA ILE A 133 -5.20 -9.94 9.38
C ILE A 133 -4.93 -8.63 8.65
N THR A 134 -3.71 -8.11 8.76
CA THR A 134 -3.26 -6.98 7.94
C THR A 134 -1.99 -7.30 7.16
N LEU A 135 -1.91 -6.78 5.93
CA LEU A 135 -0.69 -6.69 5.14
C LEU A 135 -0.04 -5.33 5.42
N SER A 136 1.29 -5.28 5.47
CA SER A 136 1.98 -4.01 5.76
C SER A 136 3.34 -3.94 5.10
N ASP A 137 3.63 -2.83 4.41
CA ASP A 137 4.95 -2.49 3.88
C ASP A 137 5.79 -1.68 4.90
N THR A 138 5.42 -1.76 6.19
CA THR A 138 6.15 -1.17 7.32
C THR A 138 5.97 -2.03 8.58
N TYR A 139 6.94 -2.00 9.48
CA TYR A 139 6.84 -2.64 10.80
C TYR A 139 5.80 -1.93 11.68
N GLN A 140 5.09 -2.69 12.54
CA GLN A 140 4.19 -2.08 13.52
C GLN A 140 4.94 -1.09 14.43
N SER A 141 6.19 -1.38 14.79
CA SER A 141 7.04 -0.51 15.62
C SER A 141 7.35 0.85 14.98
N SER A 142 7.21 0.98 13.66
CA SER A 142 7.38 2.26 12.95
C SER A 142 6.12 3.11 12.94
N THR A 143 4.98 2.57 13.40
CA THR A 143 3.68 3.26 13.42
C THR A 143 3.40 3.89 14.78
N PRO A 144 2.43 4.82 14.90
CA PRO A 144 1.97 5.31 16.20
C PRO A 144 1.21 4.25 17.02
N PHE A 145 0.88 3.08 16.45
CA PHE A 145 0.00 2.07 17.03
C PHE A 145 0.77 0.91 17.65
N THR A 146 1.63 1.21 18.61
CA THR A 146 2.52 0.25 19.28
C THR A 146 2.01 -0.28 20.61
N THR A 147 0.93 0.30 21.16
CA THR A 147 0.41 -0.06 22.49
C THR A 147 -0.11 -1.50 22.54
N ASN A 148 -0.83 -1.93 21.49
CA ASN A 148 -1.36 -3.29 21.35
C ASN A 148 -0.52 -4.03 20.30
N THR A 149 0.62 -4.56 20.72
CA THR A 149 1.51 -5.30 19.82
C THR A 149 0.86 -6.59 19.33
N LEU A 150 0.81 -6.77 18.02
CA LEU A 150 0.31 -7.97 17.37
C LEU A 150 1.37 -9.09 17.47
N ALA A 151 0.91 -10.29 17.87
CA ALA A 151 1.81 -11.38 18.27
C ALA A 151 2.56 -12.02 17.09
N ASN A 152 2.04 -11.88 15.88
CA ASN A 152 2.59 -12.52 14.69
C ASN A 152 2.92 -11.43 13.65
N ASP A 153 4.19 -11.40 13.25
CA ASP A 153 4.73 -10.54 12.21
C ASP A 153 5.62 -11.40 11.29
N ILE A 154 5.12 -11.69 10.09
CA ILE A 154 5.76 -12.60 9.14
C ILE A 154 6.16 -11.81 7.90
N ILE A 155 7.46 -11.66 7.68
CA ILE A 155 7.98 -11.07 6.45
C ILE A 155 7.68 -12.00 5.27
N VAL A 156 6.98 -11.48 4.25
CA VAL A 156 6.52 -12.25 3.09
C VAL A 156 7.12 -11.80 1.76
N GLY A 157 7.74 -10.62 1.72
CA GLY A 157 8.36 -10.10 0.51
C GLY A 157 9.07 -8.78 0.76
N VAL A 158 9.51 -8.15 -0.32
CA VAL A 158 10.19 -6.85 -0.31
C VAL A 158 9.49 -5.91 -1.27
N VAL A 159 9.19 -4.71 -0.82
CA VAL A 159 8.62 -3.62 -1.61
C VAL A 159 9.72 -2.62 -1.93
N PRO A 160 10.27 -2.60 -3.13
CA PRO A 160 11.11 -1.50 -3.57
C PRO A 160 10.26 -0.26 -3.83
N PHE A 161 10.81 0.89 -3.50
CA PHE A 161 10.21 2.19 -3.78
C PHE A 161 11.05 2.97 -4.78
N GLN A 162 10.41 3.91 -5.47
CA GLN A 162 11.06 4.78 -6.46
C GLN A 162 10.74 6.25 -6.15
N TRP A 163 11.75 7.08 -6.06
CA TRP A 163 11.58 8.52 -6.11
C TRP A 163 11.27 8.96 -7.53
N VAL A 164 10.21 9.73 -7.68
CA VAL A 164 9.68 10.13 -8.99
C VAL A 164 9.44 11.63 -9.00
N ALA A 165 9.87 12.29 -10.07
CA ALA A 165 9.51 13.68 -10.33
C ALA A 165 8.48 13.79 -11.45
N SER A 166 7.66 14.86 -11.44
CA SER A 166 6.61 15.07 -12.42
C SER A 166 7.15 15.27 -13.84
N TYR A 167 6.30 15.00 -14.83
CA TYR A 167 6.59 15.20 -16.25
C TYR A 167 7.19 16.60 -16.53
N GLY A 168 8.23 16.64 -17.35
CA GLY A 168 8.96 17.85 -17.71
C GLY A 168 10.15 18.18 -16.80
N THR A 169 10.33 17.44 -15.68
CA THR A 169 11.56 17.55 -14.87
C THR A 169 12.76 17.05 -15.69
N PRO A 170 13.95 17.69 -15.59
CA PRO A 170 15.16 17.15 -16.21
C PRO A 170 15.45 15.71 -15.78
N ALA A 171 15.92 14.88 -16.72
CA ALA A 171 16.25 13.48 -16.45
C ALA A 171 17.65 13.31 -15.81
N GLY A 172 17.92 12.12 -15.28
CA GLY A 172 19.26 11.75 -14.77
C GLY A 172 19.63 12.33 -13.41
N LEU A 173 18.68 12.96 -12.73
CA LEU A 173 18.91 13.63 -11.44
C LEU A 173 18.97 12.62 -10.29
N SER A 174 19.83 12.92 -9.28
CA SER A 174 19.96 12.10 -8.08
C SER A 174 19.27 12.75 -6.89
N PHE A 175 18.45 11.97 -6.20
CA PHE A 175 17.77 12.35 -4.97
C PHE A 175 18.46 11.68 -3.78
N SER A 176 18.59 12.41 -2.68
CA SER A 176 19.30 11.94 -1.49
C SER A 176 18.45 12.17 -0.23
N PRO A 177 18.79 11.52 0.88
CA PRO A 177 18.12 11.77 2.17
C PRO A 177 18.09 13.25 2.56
N LEU A 178 19.19 13.97 2.33
CA LEU A 178 19.29 15.40 2.65
C LEU A 178 18.29 16.24 1.83
N ILE A 179 18.16 15.96 0.53
CA ILE A 179 17.22 16.67 -0.35
C ILE A 179 15.78 16.28 0.00
N ALA A 180 15.53 15.01 0.27
CA ALA A 180 14.22 14.51 0.71
C ALA A 180 13.76 15.20 2.00
N ASN A 181 14.64 15.26 3.00
CA ASN A 181 14.36 15.93 4.27
C ASN A 181 14.06 17.42 4.05
N ALA A 182 14.92 18.15 3.32
CA ALA A 182 14.70 19.56 3.02
C ALA A 182 13.38 19.81 2.29
N LEU A 183 13.05 18.96 1.31
CA LEU A 183 11.83 19.09 0.52
C LEU A 183 10.57 18.84 1.37
N PHE A 184 10.48 17.73 2.08
CA PHE A 184 9.27 17.34 2.79
C PHE A 184 9.06 18.11 4.09
N THR A 185 10.12 18.56 4.76
CA THR A 185 9.99 19.39 5.95
C THR A 185 9.49 20.81 5.62
N ALA A 186 9.91 21.37 4.48
CA ALA A 186 9.49 22.72 4.06
C ALA A 186 8.34 22.72 3.04
N GLY A 187 8.01 21.58 2.45
CA GLY A 187 7.02 21.42 1.38
C GLY A 187 7.57 21.77 -0.01
N ASN A 188 8.56 22.65 -0.08
CA ASN A 188 9.20 23.00 -1.34
C ASN A 188 10.70 23.34 -1.12
N THR A 189 11.47 23.19 -2.20
CA THR A 189 12.90 23.53 -2.23
C THR A 189 13.31 23.96 -3.64
N PRO A 190 14.34 24.80 -3.82
CA PRO A 190 14.81 25.18 -5.15
C PRO A 190 15.23 23.97 -6.01
N LEU A 191 14.79 23.93 -7.26
CA LEU A 191 15.18 22.91 -8.24
C LEU A 191 16.71 22.79 -8.34
N ALA A 192 17.40 23.90 -8.18
CA ALA A 192 18.87 23.97 -8.22
C ALA A 192 19.57 23.06 -7.19
N LEU A 193 18.92 22.66 -6.09
CA LEU A 193 19.46 21.67 -5.15
C LEU A 193 19.58 20.29 -5.79
N LEU A 194 18.73 19.98 -6.74
CA LEU A 194 18.74 18.71 -7.45
C LEU A 194 19.61 18.76 -8.71
N THR A 195 19.54 19.86 -9.47
CA THR A 195 20.27 20.00 -10.75
C THR A 195 21.70 20.49 -10.60
N GLY A 196 22.02 21.19 -9.52
CA GLY A 196 23.28 21.91 -9.36
C GLY A 196 23.45 23.11 -10.32
N SER A 197 22.45 23.38 -11.16
CA SER A 197 22.54 24.37 -12.25
C SER A 197 22.54 25.82 -11.74
N THR A 198 23.47 26.62 -12.23
CA THR A 198 23.49 28.05 -11.94
C THR A 198 22.28 28.77 -12.55
N SER A 199 21.84 28.38 -13.74
CA SER A 199 20.64 28.95 -14.36
C SER A 199 19.39 28.71 -13.54
N ASP A 200 19.24 27.55 -12.94
CA ASP A 200 18.09 27.25 -12.07
C ASP A 200 18.09 28.06 -10.76
N ARG A 201 19.25 28.58 -10.35
CA ARG A 201 19.36 29.49 -9.20
C ARG A 201 19.08 30.95 -9.57
N THR A 202 19.47 31.37 -10.77
CA THR A 202 19.45 32.78 -11.16
C THR A 202 18.27 33.19 -12.02
N THR A 203 17.61 32.23 -12.69
CA THR A 203 16.39 32.51 -13.45
C THR A 203 15.23 32.60 -12.49
N LEU A 204 14.77 33.81 -12.21
CA LEU A 204 13.69 34.07 -11.26
C LEU A 204 12.38 34.27 -11.99
N GLY A 205 11.30 33.84 -11.36
CA GLY A 205 9.93 33.95 -11.85
C GLY A 205 8.90 33.98 -10.73
N ASN A 206 7.66 33.86 -11.10
CA ASN A 206 6.57 33.66 -10.15
C ASN A 206 6.49 32.18 -9.79
N VAL A 207 6.33 31.89 -8.50
CA VAL A 207 6.17 30.55 -7.96
C VAL A 207 4.96 30.52 -7.05
N ASN A 208 4.09 29.51 -7.19
CA ASN A 208 3.00 29.31 -6.25
C ASN A 208 3.54 28.59 -5.01
N ILE A 209 3.35 29.16 -3.81
CA ILE A 209 3.71 28.55 -2.54
C ILE A 209 2.47 28.61 -1.65
N GLY A 210 1.93 27.46 -1.24
CA GLY A 210 0.77 27.36 -0.37
C GLY A 210 -0.51 27.96 -0.95
N GLY A 211 -0.65 28.03 -2.28
CA GLY A 211 -1.78 28.67 -2.95
C GLY A 211 -1.59 30.16 -3.26
N SER A 212 -0.45 30.75 -2.87
CA SER A 212 -0.13 32.14 -3.10
C SER A 212 1.03 32.32 -4.09
N VAL A 213 0.92 33.28 -5.02
CA VAL A 213 1.98 33.60 -5.95
C VAL A 213 3.07 34.45 -5.28
N VAL A 214 4.26 33.93 -5.25
CA VAL A 214 5.46 34.60 -4.71
C VAL A 214 6.37 34.97 -5.87
N PRO A 215 6.64 36.26 -6.11
CA PRO A 215 7.50 36.72 -7.21
C PRO A 215 8.98 36.54 -6.89
N ASN A 216 9.82 36.61 -7.93
CA ASN A 216 11.29 36.61 -7.82
C ASN A 216 11.84 35.37 -7.09
N LYS A 217 11.31 34.20 -7.39
CA LYS A 217 11.79 32.91 -6.89
C LYS A 217 12.39 32.07 -8.02
N PRO A 218 13.45 31.29 -7.74
CA PRO A 218 13.89 30.26 -8.66
C PRO A 218 12.83 29.16 -8.78
N LYS A 219 12.86 28.37 -9.86
CA LYS A 219 12.00 27.18 -9.98
C LYS A 219 12.12 26.29 -8.75
N GLN A 220 10.98 25.75 -8.32
CA GLN A 220 10.89 24.94 -7.11
C GLN A 220 10.61 23.46 -7.44
N LEU A 221 10.98 22.60 -6.50
CA LEU A 221 10.42 21.27 -6.33
C LEU A 221 9.37 21.36 -5.23
N PHE A 222 8.24 20.67 -5.41
CA PHE A 222 7.14 20.62 -4.45
C PHE A 222 6.92 19.19 -3.98
N ALA A 223 6.78 19.02 -2.66
CA ALA A 223 6.49 17.73 -2.07
C ALA A 223 5.03 17.32 -2.34
N ILE A 224 4.82 16.15 -2.88
CA ILE A 224 3.50 15.53 -3.01
C ILE A 224 3.63 14.06 -2.60
N GLY A 225 2.64 13.51 -1.89
CA GLY A 225 2.76 12.14 -1.41
C GLY A 225 1.49 11.61 -0.79
N ARG A 226 1.66 10.62 0.03
CA ARG A 226 0.60 9.83 0.65
C ARG A 226 0.18 10.40 2.00
N ASP A 227 -1.02 10.04 2.43
CA ASP A 227 -1.54 10.29 3.77
C ASP A 227 -0.85 9.44 4.85
N ALA A 228 -1.27 9.64 6.11
CA ALA A 228 -0.68 8.97 7.26
C ALA A 228 -0.98 7.48 7.35
N ASP A 229 -1.99 6.96 6.62
CA ASP A 229 -2.32 5.54 6.60
C ASP A 229 -1.39 4.71 5.70
N SER A 230 -0.53 5.39 4.95
CA SER A 230 0.38 4.76 4.00
C SER A 230 1.67 4.27 4.67
N GLY A 231 1.91 2.96 4.66
CA GLY A 231 3.22 2.39 4.99
C GLY A 231 4.32 2.86 4.05
N THR A 232 4.03 3.01 2.74
CA THR A 232 4.95 3.60 1.76
C THR A 232 5.46 4.98 2.20
N ARG A 233 4.58 5.82 2.80
CA ARG A 233 4.99 7.11 3.39
C ARG A 233 5.94 6.89 4.56
N LEU A 234 5.58 6.03 5.50
CA LEU A 234 6.41 5.76 6.68
C LEU A 234 7.79 5.24 6.30
N THR A 235 7.84 4.23 5.42
CA THR A 235 9.09 3.66 4.96
C THR A 235 9.92 4.69 4.17
N ALA A 236 9.31 5.51 3.31
CA ALA A 236 10.00 6.59 2.62
C ALA A 236 10.63 7.60 3.60
N PHE A 237 9.93 7.93 4.67
CA PHE A 237 10.43 8.88 5.68
C PHE A 237 11.50 8.25 6.58
N ALA A 238 11.37 6.97 6.91
CA ALA A 238 12.40 6.23 7.62
C ALA A 238 13.70 6.15 6.79
N GLU A 239 13.59 5.71 5.53
CA GLU A 239 14.74 5.54 4.62
C GLU A 239 15.43 6.85 4.24
N SER A 240 14.71 7.96 4.21
CA SER A 240 15.26 9.28 3.90
C SER A 240 15.76 10.06 5.11
N GLY A 241 15.65 9.48 6.32
CA GLY A 241 16.05 10.16 7.55
C GLY A 241 15.15 11.35 7.93
N ILE A 242 13.98 11.51 7.29
CA ILE A 242 12.97 12.48 7.71
C ILE A 242 12.44 12.09 9.09
N GLY A 243 12.24 10.78 9.31
CA GLY A 243 11.64 10.23 10.52
C GLY A 243 10.13 10.04 10.40
N VAL A 244 9.67 8.88 10.87
CA VAL A 244 8.26 8.43 10.72
C VAL A 244 7.24 9.33 11.41
N ASN A 245 7.65 10.03 12.48
CA ASN A 245 6.79 10.92 13.28
C ASN A 245 7.00 12.41 12.94
N THR A 246 7.76 12.74 11.90
CA THR A 246 8.02 14.13 11.54
C THR A 246 6.82 14.74 10.85
N THR A 247 6.41 15.92 11.31
CA THR A 247 5.45 16.76 10.58
C THR A 247 6.05 17.19 9.26
N VAL A 248 5.37 16.89 8.18
CA VAL A 248 5.80 17.26 6.82
C VAL A 248 4.83 18.24 6.19
N VAL A 249 5.23 18.84 5.08
CA VAL A 249 4.40 19.74 4.28
C VAL A 249 4.27 19.19 2.87
N GLN A 250 3.06 18.81 2.49
CA GLN A 250 2.72 18.26 1.18
C GLN A 250 1.65 19.10 0.51
N TYR A 251 1.64 19.07 -0.83
CA TYR A 251 0.70 19.84 -1.65
C TYR A 251 -0.39 18.95 -2.22
N GLN A 252 -1.62 19.48 -2.22
CA GLN A 252 -2.76 18.96 -2.95
C GLN A 252 -2.85 19.67 -4.29
N ALA A 253 -2.75 18.93 -5.38
CA ALA A 253 -2.80 19.46 -6.74
C ALA A 253 -4.24 19.51 -7.26
N THR A 254 -4.59 20.56 -7.98
CA THR A 254 -5.82 20.69 -8.78
C THR A 254 -5.46 20.60 -10.26
N THR A 255 -6.15 19.73 -10.99
CA THR A 255 -5.88 19.49 -12.41
C THR A 255 -6.91 20.12 -13.33
N SER A 256 -6.46 20.50 -14.53
CA SER A 256 -7.31 20.86 -15.66
C SER A 256 -6.83 20.06 -16.87
N GLY A 257 -7.61 19.06 -17.29
CA GLY A 257 -7.17 18.08 -18.27
C GLY A 257 -5.93 17.33 -17.79
N THR A 258 -4.87 17.38 -18.57
CA THR A 258 -3.56 16.73 -18.27
C THR A 258 -2.51 17.69 -17.69
N THR A 259 -2.98 18.80 -17.11
CA THR A 259 -2.10 19.81 -16.52
C THR A 259 -2.47 20.03 -15.05
N ILE A 260 -1.49 20.11 -14.18
CA ILE A 260 -1.66 20.61 -12.82
C ILE A 260 -1.78 22.13 -12.92
N ALA A 261 -3.01 22.63 -12.71
CA ALA A 261 -3.35 24.04 -12.90
C ALA A 261 -3.00 24.88 -11.68
N SER A 262 -3.21 24.35 -10.48
CA SER A 262 -2.91 24.99 -9.20
C SER A 262 -2.61 23.96 -8.13
N HIS A 263 -2.11 24.42 -7.00
CA HIS A 263 -1.96 23.60 -5.79
C HIS A 263 -2.11 24.47 -4.54
N VAL A 264 -2.47 23.82 -3.45
CA VAL A 264 -2.49 24.38 -2.09
C VAL A 264 -1.83 23.37 -1.15
N TYR A 265 -1.52 23.75 0.08
CA TYR A 265 -1.18 22.77 1.10
C TYR A 265 -2.35 21.82 1.31
N PHE A 266 -2.07 20.54 1.55
CA PHE A 266 -3.14 19.64 1.97
C PHE A 266 -3.87 20.22 3.19
N PRO A 267 -5.20 20.18 3.24
CA PRO A 267 -5.94 20.62 4.42
C PRO A 267 -5.62 19.74 5.62
N ALA A 268 -5.75 20.31 6.81
CA ALA A 268 -5.74 19.54 8.05
C ALA A 268 -6.88 18.51 8.02
N ALA A 269 -6.64 17.34 8.58
CA ALA A 269 -7.64 16.27 8.64
C ALA A 269 -7.41 15.37 9.85
N THR A 270 -8.49 14.77 10.35
CA THR A 270 -8.43 13.67 11.32
C THR A 270 -8.44 12.35 10.53
N ILE A 271 -7.39 11.57 10.65
CA ILE A 271 -7.27 10.24 10.01
C ILE A 271 -7.18 9.20 11.13
N ASN A 272 -8.16 8.30 11.17
CA ASN A 272 -8.25 7.25 12.20
C ASN A 272 -8.13 7.77 13.64
N GLY A 273 -8.77 8.92 13.92
CA GLY A 273 -8.78 9.52 15.25
C GLY A 273 -7.50 10.26 15.64
N VAL A 274 -6.55 10.43 14.72
CA VAL A 274 -5.33 11.24 14.88
C VAL A 274 -5.48 12.52 14.06
N ASP A 275 -5.26 13.66 14.68
CA ASP A 275 -5.31 14.95 14.01
C ASP A 275 -3.98 15.28 13.34
N TYR A 276 -4.06 15.65 12.06
CA TYR A 276 -2.92 16.06 11.24
C TYR A 276 -3.10 17.51 10.79
N ASP A 277 -2.07 18.31 11.00
CA ASP A 277 -2.03 19.71 10.59
C ASP A 277 -2.06 19.89 9.07
N THR A 278 -2.36 21.12 8.66
CA THR A 278 -2.26 21.55 7.25
C THR A 278 -0.89 21.21 6.66
N GLY A 279 -0.89 20.53 5.51
CA GLY A 279 0.30 20.01 4.85
C GLY A 279 0.71 18.61 5.31
N ASN A 280 0.36 18.17 6.51
CA ASN A 280 0.79 16.88 7.06
C ASN A 280 -0.12 15.70 6.70
N THR A 281 -1.03 15.90 5.77
CA THR A 281 -1.83 14.85 5.13
C THR A 281 -1.38 14.63 3.69
N GLY A 282 -2.07 13.79 2.92
CA GLY A 282 -1.69 13.45 1.56
C GLY A 282 -2.78 12.67 0.84
N TYR A 283 -2.44 12.08 -0.30
CA TYR A 283 -3.35 11.23 -1.07
C TYR A 283 -3.48 9.84 -0.45
N ASN A 284 -4.68 9.32 -0.45
CA ASN A 284 -4.98 7.98 0.06
C ASN A 284 -4.50 6.83 -0.86
N SER A 285 -4.12 7.11 -2.10
CA SER A 285 -3.73 6.11 -3.09
C SER A 285 -2.43 6.48 -3.82
N GLY A 286 -1.50 5.53 -3.90
CA GLY A 286 -0.31 5.65 -4.74
C GLY A 286 -0.63 5.78 -6.23
N GLY A 287 -1.70 5.13 -6.70
CA GLY A 287 -2.17 5.25 -8.07
C GLY A 287 -2.63 6.66 -8.43
N THR A 288 -3.30 7.38 -7.52
CA THR A 288 -3.66 8.79 -7.71
C THR A 288 -2.41 9.65 -7.87
N VAL A 289 -1.43 9.47 -6.99
CA VAL A 289 -0.16 10.21 -7.06
C VAL A 289 0.59 9.89 -8.35
N ALA A 290 0.66 8.62 -8.74
CA ALA A 290 1.30 8.18 -9.99
C ALA A 290 0.67 8.85 -11.22
N GLY A 291 -0.66 8.97 -11.26
CA GLY A 291 -1.38 9.70 -12.31
C GLY A 291 -0.99 11.17 -12.38
N LEU A 292 -0.93 11.84 -11.23
CA LEU A 292 -0.54 13.26 -11.13
C LEU A 292 0.89 13.51 -11.61
N MET A 293 1.82 12.59 -11.34
CA MET A 293 3.21 12.73 -11.78
C MET A 293 3.36 12.73 -13.31
N ARG A 294 2.39 12.26 -14.04
CA ARG A 294 2.38 12.23 -15.52
C ARG A 294 1.91 13.54 -16.14
N TYR A 295 1.35 14.46 -15.34
CA TYR A 295 0.83 15.72 -15.84
C TYR A 295 1.90 16.81 -15.87
N SER A 296 1.80 17.70 -16.86
CA SER A 296 2.61 18.92 -16.89
C SER A 296 2.17 19.89 -15.78
N SER A 297 3.09 20.71 -15.32
CA SER A 297 2.76 21.83 -14.43
C SER A 297 2.46 23.07 -15.25
N SER A 298 1.42 23.83 -14.88
CA SER A 298 1.17 25.15 -15.48
C SER A 298 2.32 26.11 -15.15
N ALA A 299 2.51 27.12 -15.98
CA ALA A 299 3.57 28.11 -15.75
C ALA A 299 3.43 28.85 -14.40
N THR A 300 2.18 28.97 -13.90
CA THR A 300 1.88 29.61 -12.62
C THR A 300 2.34 28.81 -11.40
N ILE A 301 2.58 27.50 -11.54
CA ILE A 301 3.15 26.67 -10.48
C ILE A 301 4.62 27.07 -10.22
N GLY A 302 5.39 27.33 -11.28
CA GLY A 302 6.79 27.71 -11.16
C GLY A 302 7.73 26.58 -10.76
N GLY A 303 7.39 25.31 -11.08
CA GLY A 303 8.25 24.19 -10.72
C GLY A 303 7.68 22.81 -11.03
N TYR A 304 8.20 21.81 -10.36
CA TYR A 304 7.90 20.39 -10.54
C TYR A 304 7.59 19.73 -9.21
N TYR A 305 6.90 18.59 -9.26
CA TYR A 305 6.55 17.81 -8.06
C TYR A 305 7.50 16.63 -7.90
N VAL A 306 7.74 16.23 -6.65
CA VAL A 306 8.51 15.04 -6.29
C VAL A 306 7.70 14.21 -5.30
N THR A 307 7.73 12.90 -5.51
CA THR A 307 7.02 11.91 -4.70
C THR A 307 7.82 10.61 -4.57
N TYR A 308 7.33 9.73 -3.71
CA TYR A 308 7.76 8.35 -3.54
C TYR A 308 6.61 7.41 -3.90
N LEU A 309 6.90 6.32 -4.61
CA LEU A 309 5.93 5.35 -5.08
C LEU A 309 6.48 3.93 -4.90
N GLY A 310 5.61 3.00 -4.53
CA GLY A 310 5.93 1.57 -4.64
C GLY A 310 6.11 1.16 -6.10
N LYS A 311 6.83 0.08 -6.36
CA LYS A 311 7.20 -0.40 -7.72
C LYS A 311 6.03 -0.43 -8.71
N SER A 312 4.84 -0.90 -8.30
CA SER A 312 3.67 -1.00 -9.16
C SER A 312 3.15 0.38 -9.61
N ASP A 313 3.00 1.31 -8.66
CA ASP A 313 2.54 2.67 -8.94
C ASP A 313 3.60 3.46 -9.71
N ALA A 314 4.90 3.24 -9.41
CA ALA A 314 6.01 3.82 -10.16
C ALA A 314 6.02 3.34 -11.61
N THR A 315 5.70 2.06 -11.87
CA THR A 315 5.51 1.56 -13.25
C THR A 315 4.46 2.37 -13.99
N THR A 316 3.32 2.64 -13.35
CA THR A 316 2.25 3.47 -13.95
C THR A 316 2.72 4.90 -14.24
N ALA A 317 3.49 5.51 -13.34
CA ALA A 317 3.99 6.87 -13.51
C ALA A 317 5.05 6.98 -14.63
N LEU A 318 5.94 5.98 -14.75
CA LEU A 318 7.13 6.01 -15.60
C LEU A 318 6.91 5.42 -17.00
N SER A 319 5.88 4.56 -17.19
CA SER A 319 5.64 3.90 -18.46
C SER A 319 4.83 4.75 -19.44
N THR A 320 5.14 4.61 -20.74
CA THR A 320 4.38 5.21 -21.84
C THR A 320 3.00 4.56 -21.98
N GLY A 321 1.94 5.33 -22.14
CA GLY A 321 0.66 4.64 -22.38
C GLY A 321 -0.63 5.40 -22.41
N SER A 322 -0.66 6.73 -22.50
CA SER A 322 -1.93 7.47 -22.77
C SER A 322 -1.65 8.71 -23.61
N THR A 323 -2.45 8.91 -24.64
CA THR A 323 -2.44 10.15 -25.43
C THR A 323 -2.68 11.36 -24.53
N GLY A 324 -1.78 12.35 -24.58
CA GLY A 324 -1.93 13.62 -23.88
C GLY A 324 -1.31 13.69 -22.48
N VAL A 325 -0.77 12.60 -21.97
CA VAL A 325 0.03 12.59 -20.71
C VAL A 325 1.47 12.20 -21.01
N GLY A 326 2.40 12.83 -20.31
CA GLY A 326 3.82 12.47 -20.40
C GLY A 326 4.20 11.35 -19.44
N ASN A 327 5.46 10.98 -19.45
CA ASN A 327 6.01 10.11 -18.44
C ASN A 327 6.60 10.93 -17.31
N ALA A 328 6.38 10.52 -16.09
CA ALA A 328 7.14 11.01 -14.96
C ALA A 328 8.64 10.66 -15.12
N VAL A 329 9.49 11.29 -14.34
CA VAL A 329 10.94 11.12 -14.38
C VAL A 329 11.39 10.35 -13.14
N ALA A 330 12.04 9.21 -13.34
CA ALA A 330 12.67 8.48 -12.26
C ALA A 330 13.88 9.25 -11.74
N LEU A 331 14.00 9.37 -10.42
CA LEU A 331 15.17 9.96 -9.75
C LEU A 331 16.07 8.83 -9.23
N LYS A 332 17.37 8.96 -9.38
CA LYS A 332 18.33 8.06 -8.73
C LYS A 332 18.23 8.22 -7.22
N TRP A 333 18.42 7.15 -6.48
CA TRP A 333 18.57 7.22 -5.03
C TRP A 333 20.03 7.06 -4.64
N ASN A 334 20.60 8.09 -4.03
CA ASN A 334 22.03 8.13 -3.69
C ASN A 334 22.96 7.80 -4.88
N GLY A 335 22.59 8.26 -6.08
CA GLY A 335 23.35 8.01 -7.31
C GLY A 335 23.02 6.68 -8.02
N VAL A 336 22.23 5.79 -7.41
CA VAL A 336 21.89 4.48 -7.98
C VAL A 336 20.56 4.56 -8.74
N ASP A 337 20.55 4.05 -9.97
CA ASP A 337 19.34 3.89 -10.77
C ASP A 337 18.61 2.60 -10.37
N TYR A 338 17.33 2.72 -10.06
CA TYR A 338 16.43 1.57 -9.94
C TYR A 338 15.64 1.37 -11.24
N TRP A 339 15.20 2.45 -11.90
CA TRP A 339 14.54 2.43 -13.21
C TRP A 339 15.54 2.73 -14.32
N ASN A 340 15.70 1.83 -15.30
CA ASN A 340 16.65 1.98 -16.41
C ASN A 340 16.04 2.60 -17.68
N GLY A 341 14.83 3.15 -17.60
CA GLY A 341 14.08 3.68 -18.74
C GLY A 341 13.01 2.73 -19.29
N THR A 342 13.09 1.44 -19.01
CA THR A 342 12.16 0.39 -19.48
C THR A 342 11.69 -0.55 -18.37
N SER A 343 12.56 -0.85 -17.41
CA SER A 343 12.30 -1.83 -16.35
C SER A 343 13.04 -1.47 -15.06
N PHE A 344 12.59 -2.06 -13.97
CA PHE A 344 13.26 -1.94 -12.68
C PHE A 344 14.42 -2.92 -12.55
N ASN A 345 15.52 -2.46 -11.97
CA ASN A 345 16.71 -3.26 -11.69
C ASN A 345 16.61 -3.90 -10.29
N ASP A 346 15.83 -4.97 -10.18
CA ASP A 346 15.66 -5.68 -8.91
C ASP A 346 16.99 -6.24 -8.37
N THR A 347 17.98 -6.51 -9.22
CA THR A 347 19.32 -6.95 -8.79
C THR A 347 20.00 -5.90 -7.92
N ALA A 348 19.88 -4.61 -8.24
CA ALA A 348 20.43 -3.55 -7.40
C ALA A 348 19.84 -3.52 -5.99
N VAL A 349 18.56 -3.90 -5.85
CA VAL A 349 17.89 -4.05 -4.55
C VAL A 349 18.37 -5.29 -3.82
N THR A 350 18.33 -6.45 -4.48
CA THR A 350 18.69 -7.73 -3.86
C THR A 350 20.13 -7.76 -3.39
N GLU A 351 21.03 -7.04 -4.05
CA GLU A 351 22.45 -6.94 -3.71
C GLU A 351 22.78 -5.76 -2.77
N GLY A 352 21.78 -4.96 -2.38
CA GLY A 352 21.96 -3.86 -1.44
C GLY A 352 22.59 -2.59 -2.03
N GLN A 353 22.71 -2.49 -3.34
CA GLN A 353 23.20 -1.27 -4.01
C GLN A 353 22.13 -0.16 -3.96
N TYR A 354 20.87 -0.53 -4.18
CA TYR A 354 19.71 0.34 -4.05
C TYR A 354 19.01 0.07 -2.71
N THR A 355 19.02 1.05 -1.82
CA THR A 355 18.59 0.86 -0.42
C THR A 355 17.18 1.31 -0.13
N PHE A 356 16.47 1.94 -1.08
CA PHE A 356 15.13 2.45 -0.87
C PHE A 356 14.08 1.35 -1.08
N TRP A 357 13.89 0.53 -0.05
CA TRP A 357 12.94 -0.57 -0.02
C TRP A 357 12.53 -0.89 1.42
N GLY A 358 11.36 -1.49 1.61
CA GLY A 358 10.88 -2.04 2.88
C GLY A 358 10.48 -3.50 2.76
N TYR A 359 10.22 -4.16 3.89
CA TYR A 359 9.60 -5.47 3.88
C TYR A 359 8.09 -5.35 3.78
N GLU A 360 7.48 -6.35 3.14
CA GLU A 360 6.04 -6.60 3.26
C GLU A 360 5.81 -7.70 4.28
N HIS A 361 4.82 -7.49 5.12
CA HIS A 361 4.49 -8.32 6.27
C HIS A 361 3.05 -8.82 6.19
N VAL A 362 2.79 -10.00 6.74
CA VAL A 362 1.48 -10.45 7.18
C VAL A 362 1.47 -10.39 8.70
N ILE A 363 0.62 -9.50 9.26
CA ILE A 363 0.60 -9.22 10.70
C ILE A 363 -0.78 -9.55 11.25
N TYR A 364 -0.83 -10.24 12.39
CA TYR A 364 -2.08 -10.59 13.09
C TYR A 364 -1.84 -10.88 14.58
N GLY A 365 -2.89 -10.74 15.38
CA GLY A 365 -2.88 -11.10 16.79
C GLY A 365 -3.12 -12.60 17.02
N THR A 366 -3.74 -12.95 18.14
CA THR A 366 -4.20 -14.32 18.41
C THR A 366 -5.50 -14.55 17.63
N LEU A 367 -5.51 -15.56 16.78
CA LEU A 367 -6.65 -15.97 15.96
C LEU A 367 -7.22 -17.31 16.44
N SER A 368 -8.44 -17.60 16.03
CA SER A 368 -9.12 -18.89 16.25
C SER A 368 -9.80 -19.35 14.95
N GLY A 369 -10.35 -20.57 14.93
CA GLY A 369 -11.09 -21.11 13.80
C GLY A 369 -10.27 -21.21 12.51
N ASP A 370 -10.93 -20.99 11.38
CA ASP A 370 -10.32 -21.05 10.05
C ASP A 370 -9.31 -19.90 9.84
N ALA A 371 -9.53 -18.74 10.45
CA ALA A 371 -8.59 -17.62 10.37
C ALA A 371 -7.21 -17.95 10.95
N ALA A 372 -7.14 -18.76 12.03
CA ALA A 372 -5.87 -19.17 12.64
C ALA A 372 -5.03 -20.09 11.73
N VAL A 373 -5.67 -20.85 10.87
CA VAL A 373 -5.03 -21.72 9.87
C VAL A 373 -4.73 -20.92 8.59
N PHE A 374 -5.62 -20.02 8.21
CA PHE A 374 -5.54 -19.26 6.98
C PHE A 374 -4.40 -18.23 7.01
N ALA A 375 -4.20 -17.49 8.11
CA ALA A 375 -3.21 -16.41 8.18
C ALA A 375 -1.77 -16.87 7.92
N PRO A 376 -1.24 -17.90 8.60
CA PRO A 376 0.09 -18.41 8.31
C PRO A 376 0.19 -19.07 6.92
N ALA A 377 -0.89 -19.70 6.43
CA ALA A 377 -0.92 -20.27 5.09
C ALA A 377 -0.86 -19.17 4.02
N LEU A 378 -1.56 -18.05 4.22
CA LEU A 378 -1.49 -16.89 3.33
C LEU A 378 -0.07 -16.31 3.30
N ALA A 379 0.57 -16.15 4.46
CA ALA A 379 1.95 -15.70 4.54
C ALA A 379 2.89 -16.65 3.75
N ALA A 380 2.73 -17.97 3.91
CA ALA A 380 3.50 -18.96 3.17
C ALA A 380 3.22 -18.93 1.66
N ALA A 381 1.96 -18.77 1.23
CA ALA A 381 1.58 -18.69 -0.18
C ALA A 381 2.17 -17.44 -0.86
N ILE A 382 2.26 -16.32 -0.15
CA ILE A 382 2.88 -15.10 -0.66
C ILE A 382 4.40 -15.26 -0.69
N LYS A 383 5.01 -15.69 0.40
CA LYS A 383 6.47 -15.79 0.57
C LYS A 383 7.10 -16.85 -0.35
N GLY A 384 6.42 -18.00 -0.50
CA GLY A 384 6.97 -19.18 -1.15
C GLY A 384 7.97 -19.92 -0.26
N THR A 385 8.71 -20.85 -0.85
CA THR A 385 9.76 -21.66 -0.20
C THR A 385 11.17 -21.34 -0.69
N ASP A 386 11.27 -20.61 -1.80
CA ASP A 386 12.52 -20.20 -2.45
C ASP A 386 12.31 -18.95 -3.31
N ALA A 387 13.36 -18.45 -3.94
CA ALA A 387 13.34 -17.24 -4.76
C ALA A 387 12.42 -17.29 -6.00
N ALA A 388 12.05 -18.48 -6.45
CA ALA A 388 11.22 -18.69 -7.66
C ALA A 388 9.75 -18.98 -7.31
N SER A 389 9.43 -19.28 -6.05
CA SER A 389 8.10 -19.68 -5.61
C SER A 389 7.35 -18.55 -4.89
N GLY A 390 6.06 -18.78 -4.60
CA GLY A 390 5.18 -17.80 -3.98
C GLY A 390 4.74 -16.68 -4.92
N THR A 391 3.94 -15.77 -4.40
CA THR A 391 3.35 -14.67 -5.18
C THR A 391 4.01 -13.32 -4.94
N ALA A 392 4.98 -13.19 -4.03
CA ALA A 392 5.63 -11.94 -3.65
C ALA A 392 6.21 -11.16 -4.85
N SER A 393 6.80 -11.87 -5.82
CA SER A 393 7.38 -11.29 -7.05
C SER A 393 6.35 -10.59 -7.95
N GLN A 394 5.06 -10.80 -7.73
CA GLN A 394 3.99 -10.17 -8.50
C GLN A 394 3.75 -8.70 -8.12
N SER A 395 4.16 -8.29 -6.92
CA SER A 395 4.04 -6.90 -6.43
C SER A 395 5.39 -6.26 -6.11
N GLY A 396 6.39 -7.07 -5.77
CA GLY A 396 7.70 -6.62 -5.30
C GLY A 396 8.82 -7.59 -5.69
N ILE A 397 9.63 -7.96 -4.70
CA ILE A 397 10.73 -8.94 -4.82
C ILE A 397 10.46 -10.06 -3.82
N ASN A 398 10.76 -11.30 -4.22
CA ASN A 398 10.67 -12.44 -3.34
C ASN A 398 11.71 -12.31 -2.20
N TYR A 399 11.30 -12.60 -0.97
CA TYR A 399 12.15 -12.52 0.22
C TYR A 399 13.45 -13.32 0.08
N TYR A 400 13.39 -14.54 -0.46
CA TYR A 400 14.55 -15.41 -0.62
C TYR A 400 15.53 -15.01 -1.73
N ALA A 401 15.16 -14.01 -2.56
CA ALA A 401 16.06 -13.43 -3.55
C ALA A 401 17.04 -12.41 -2.92
N MET A 402 16.74 -11.93 -1.71
CA MET A 402 17.55 -10.90 -1.04
C MET A 402 18.89 -11.48 -0.54
N LYS A 403 19.97 -10.77 -0.82
CA LYS A 403 21.31 -11.01 -0.30
C LYS A 403 21.66 -10.08 0.87
N VAL A 404 20.77 -9.17 1.16
CA VAL A 404 20.88 -8.23 2.27
C VAL A 404 19.60 -8.22 3.09
N THR A 405 19.71 -7.83 4.35
CA THR A 405 18.62 -7.73 5.32
C THR A 405 18.72 -6.43 6.08
N ARG A 406 17.64 -6.05 6.77
CA ARG A 406 17.61 -4.95 7.74
C ARG A 406 16.71 -5.30 8.93
N PRO A 407 17.00 -4.81 10.14
CA PRO A 407 16.22 -5.14 11.34
C PRO A 407 14.96 -4.28 11.51
N GLY A 408 14.72 -3.26 10.67
CA GLY A 408 13.58 -2.37 10.76
C GLY A 408 13.59 -1.33 9.65
N ASP A 409 12.51 -0.54 9.52
CA ASP A 409 12.40 0.53 8.54
C ASP A 409 13.46 1.61 8.81
N GLY A 410 14.18 2.06 7.76
CA GLY A 410 15.26 3.03 7.86
C GLY A 410 16.56 2.50 8.48
N ALA A 411 16.59 1.25 8.93
CA ALA A 411 17.79 0.67 9.51
C ALA A 411 18.85 0.35 8.43
N GLN A 412 20.10 0.32 8.85
CA GLN A 412 21.21 -0.06 7.98
C GLN A 412 21.04 -1.49 7.46
N ILE A 413 21.38 -1.68 6.20
CA ILE A 413 21.40 -3.02 5.60
C ILE A 413 22.65 -3.78 6.06
N ALA A 414 22.48 -5.10 6.18
CA ALA A 414 23.55 -6.05 6.48
C ALA A 414 23.46 -7.25 5.53
N PRO A 415 24.52 -8.02 5.32
CA PRO A 415 24.45 -9.27 4.56
C PRO A 415 23.43 -10.25 5.17
N ALA A 416 22.66 -10.92 4.30
CA ALA A 416 21.70 -11.97 4.70
C ALA A 416 22.39 -13.34 4.65
N TYR A 417 23.14 -13.70 5.72
CA TYR A 417 23.84 -15.00 5.82
C TYR A 417 23.19 -15.86 6.91
#